data_39d107088473e65fc79ae215a0863484
#
_entry.id   39d107088473e65fc79ae215a0863484
#
_cell.length_a   1.000
_cell.length_b   1.000
_cell.length_c   1.000
_cell.angle_alpha   90.00
_cell.angle_beta   90.00
_cell.angle_gamma   90.00
#
_symmetry.space_group_name_H-M   'P 1'
#
loop_
_entity.id
_entity.type
_entity.pdbx_description
1 polymer ?
#
loop_
_entity_poly.entity_id
_entity_poly.type
_entity_poly.pdbx_seq_one_letter_code
_entity_poly.pdbx_strand_id
1 'polypeptide(L)'
;MVALGVLLTGLLAGLSMQSGGIDIFGDTRFGGLLFSSGGVGVAVALILASGTAMVVRRRSVLAGLSIAAAVVIGGSVLLFSCDSAEVVAGGVLLGCSAVQANRRRVHRALLIGSFLLGLLSAGAVEALHYPAVPRRYADYLTESDMGTPVVVPVLCVLVVVAVAWAARNENQGESPATERDIRTVAAVLLVTIGGLLLNVAFVFSMFQSEYGFGGRWYYGLFVVLVLFAAAALLPGRSGVMVLAGTAVLLTSTTTSGVGISVSDGVWTLGLVAVIAVSVAAGTALGLRWGRMLIGVAVLAVVCVTALFDSPPLDNVHYVASLIVFPAAAAYLYVACTPAAPTPSTLGLAIPVAITVPMVVTYGWTAYTPLTSALTDTSWPEKWLSTGGASATVVLAGVGMWALNRYRARR
;
A
#
# COMPACT_ATOMS: atom_id res chain seq x y z
N MET A 1 -18.73 14.43 -11.33
CA MET A 1 -17.70 15.22 -10.64
C MET A 1 -17.19 14.54 -9.38
N VAL A 2 -18.05 14.06 -8.45
CA VAL A 2 -17.59 13.33 -7.24
C VAL A 2 -16.72 12.11 -7.59
N ALA A 3 -17.11 11.32 -8.59
CA ALA A 3 -16.32 10.17 -9.04
C ALA A 3 -14.91 10.55 -9.50
N LEU A 4 -14.76 11.67 -10.21
CA LEU A 4 -13.46 12.19 -10.64
C LEU A 4 -12.64 12.67 -9.43
N GLY A 5 -13.26 13.39 -8.49
CA GLY A 5 -12.60 13.79 -7.24
C GLY A 5 -12.08 12.58 -6.46
N VAL A 6 -12.91 11.54 -6.26
CA VAL A 6 -12.52 10.30 -5.57
C VAL A 6 -11.39 9.57 -6.31
N LEU A 7 -11.43 9.54 -7.64
CA LEU A 7 -10.39 8.91 -8.44
C LEU A 7 -9.05 9.64 -8.29
N LEU A 8 -9.03 10.95 -8.43
CA LEU A 8 -7.80 11.74 -8.37
C LEU A 8 -7.22 11.77 -6.94
N THR A 9 -8.08 11.94 -5.91
CA THR A 9 -7.62 11.90 -4.50
C THR A 9 -7.12 10.54 -4.09
N GLY A 10 -7.76 9.45 -4.54
CA GLY A 10 -7.29 8.09 -4.31
C GLY A 10 -5.94 7.80 -4.98
N LEU A 11 -5.76 8.23 -6.22
CA LEU A 11 -4.49 8.09 -6.97
C LEU A 11 -3.36 8.85 -6.27
N LEU A 12 -3.58 10.12 -5.92
CA LEU A 12 -2.59 10.92 -5.22
C LEU A 12 -2.25 10.35 -3.85
N ALA A 13 -3.26 9.88 -3.08
CA ALA A 13 -3.04 9.23 -1.79
C ALA A 13 -2.18 7.96 -1.92
N GLY A 14 -2.43 7.13 -2.95
CA GLY A 14 -1.65 5.92 -3.21
C GLY A 14 -0.19 6.23 -3.57
N LEU A 15 0.06 7.22 -4.42
CA LEU A 15 1.40 7.68 -4.78
C LEU A 15 2.15 8.21 -3.55
N SER A 16 1.54 9.13 -2.80
CA SER A 16 2.21 9.79 -1.66
C SER A 16 2.46 8.84 -0.48
N MET A 17 1.62 7.85 -0.26
CA MET A 17 1.83 6.90 0.83
C MET A 17 2.96 5.89 0.52
N GLN A 18 3.31 5.66 -0.74
CA GLN A 18 4.43 4.80 -1.13
C GLN A 18 5.80 5.49 -0.96
N SER A 19 5.86 6.82 -1.06
CA SER A 19 7.11 7.60 -0.96
C SER A 19 7.77 7.56 0.42
N GLY A 20 7.07 7.05 1.44
CA GLY A 20 7.60 6.88 2.79
C GLY A 20 8.69 5.82 2.86
N GLY A 21 9.86 6.10 2.31
CA GLY A 21 11.04 5.26 2.44
C GLY A 21 11.40 5.04 3.92
N ILE A 22 11.84 3.82 4.25
CA ILE A 22 12.41 3.55 5.57
C ILE A 22 13.89 3.82 5.46
N ASP A 23 14.33 4.90 6.07
CA ASP A 23 15.74 5.18 6.22
C ASP A 23 16.34 4.19 7.24
N ILE A 24 16.86 3.08 6.73
CA ILE A 24 17.47 2.02 7.54
C ILE A 24 18.83 2.47 8.09
N PHE A 25 19.43 3.52 7.51
CA PHE A 25 20.78 3.98 7.82
C PHE A 25 20.82 5.18 8.80
N GLY A 26 19.68 5.52 9.40
CA GLY A 26 19.59 6.58 10.40
C GLY A 26 20.23 6.23 11.76
N ASP A 27 19.89 7.01 12.80
CA ASP A 27 20.40 6.82 14.17
C ASP A 27 20.07 5.41 14.69
N THR A 28 21.09 4.66 15.12
CA THR A 28 20.98 3.27 15.62
C THR A 28 20.37 3.15 17.01
N ARG A 29 20.10 4.27 17.70
CA ARG A 29 19.41 4.25 18.98
C ARG A 29 17.92 4.00 18.79
N PHE A 30 17.28 3.27 19.71
CA PHE A 30 15.86 2.94 19.62
C PHE A 30 14.98 4.19 19.42
N GLY A 31 15.26 5.28 20.12
CA GLY A 31 14.54 6.55 19.94
C GLY A 31 14.80 7.20 18.60
N GLY A 32 16.04 7.16 18.09
CA GLY A 32 16.38 7.63 16.75
C GLY A 32 15.65 6.83 15.66
N LEU A 33 15.70 5.50 15.76
CA LEU A 33 14.98 4.61 14.84
C LEU A 33 13.47 4.83 14.85
N LEU A 34 12.89 5.16 16.00
CA LEU A 34 11.47 5.47 16.12
C LEU A 34 11.09 6.71 15.29
N PHE A 35 11.92 7.75 15.34
CA PHE A 35 11.60 9.05 14.72
C PHE A 35 12.18 9.24 13.32
N SER A 36 13.31 8.62 13.00
CA SER A 36 13.92 8.67 11.66
C SER A 36 13.34 7.64 10.70
N SER A 37 12.73 6.57 11.21
CA SER A 37 12.07 5.59 10.36
C SER A 37 10.81 6.19 9.74
N GLY A 38 10.65 6.13 8.43
CA GLY A 38 9.41 6.48 7.73
C GLY A 38 8.17 5.80 8.32
N GLY A 39 8.37 4.79 9.17
CA GLY A 39 7.33 4.08 9.91
C GLY A 39 6.47 4.98 10.80
N VAL A 40 7.04 6.02 11.43
CA VAL A 40 6.23 6.99 12.21
C VAL A 40 5.34 7.82 11.29
N GLY A 41 5.86 8.29 10.16
CA GLY A 41 5.08 9.02 9.17
C GLY A 41 3.87 8.19 8.70
N VAL A 42 4.10 6.93 8.39
CA VAL A 42 3.04 5.99 7.97
C VAL A 42 2.06 5.68 9.11
N ALA A 43 2.52 5.49 10.34
CA ALA A 43 1.64 5.27 11.48
C ALA A 43 0.74 6.50 11.73
N VAL A 44 1.29 7.70 11.70
CA VAL A 44 0.53 8.96 11.81
C VAL A 44 -0.44 9.10 10.64
N ALA A 45 -0.02 8.79 9.41
CA ALA A 45 -0.88 8.81 8.23
C ALA A 45 -2.09 7.88 8.41
N LEU A 46 -1.88 6.67 8.92
CA LEU A 46 -2.96 5.70 9.13
C LEU A 46 -3.92 6.13 10.26
N ILE A 47 -3.38 6.72 11.35
CA ILE A 47 -4.20 7.30 12.42
C ILE A 47 -5.05 8.46 11.87
N LEU A 48 -4.46 9.35 11.07
CA LEU A 48 -5.18 10.47 10.48
C LEU A 48 -6.19 10.01 9.41
N ALA A 49 -5.84 9.03 8.57
CA ALA A 49 -6.77 8.45 7.61
C ALA A 49 -8.00 7.86 8.29
N SER A 50 -7.78 7.04 9.32
CA SER A 50 -8.86 6.43 10.08
C SER A 50 -9.62 7.45 10.93
N GLY A 51 -8.91 8.40 11.55
CA GLY A 51 -9.50 9.48 12.35
C GLY A 51 -10.37 10.42 11.51
N THR A 52 -9.91 10.84 10.33
CA THR A 52 -10.72 11.65 9.40
C THR A 52 -11.96 10.88 8.94
N ALA A 53 -11.82 9.58 8.64
CA ALA A 53 -12.95 8.73 8.27
C ALA A 53 -13.99 8.54 9.39
N MET A 54 -13.57 8.60 10.68
CA MET A 54 -14.46 8.48 11.84
C MET A 54 -15.12 9.80 12.26
N VAL A 55 -14.37 10.91 12.16
CA VAL A 55 -14.74 12.18 12.81
C VAL A 55 -15.38 13.16 11.84
N VAL A 56 -14.84 13.27 10.62
CA VAL A 56 -15.24 14.33 9.71
C VAL A 56 -16.51 13.95 8.94
N ARG A 57 -17.56 14.74 9.13
CA ARG A 57 -18.89 14.52 8.52
C ARG A 57 -19.28 15.63 7.55
N ARG A 58 -18.82 16.86 7.81
CA ARG A 58 -19.15 18.02 7.00
C ARG A 58 -18.36 18.00 5.71
N ARG A 59 -19.04 18.09 4.57
CA ARG A 59 -18.43 18.04 3.24
C ARG A 59 -17.47 19.18 2.97
N SER A 60 -17.80 20.37 3.46
CA SER A 60 -16.91 21.53 3.34
C SER A 60 -15.58 21.29 4.05
N VAL A 61 -15.61 20.64 5.22
CA VAL A 61 -14.40 20.28 5.96
C VAL A 61 -13.61 19.20 5.21
N LEU A 62 -14.29 18.17 4.66
CA LEU A 62 -13.64 17.14 3.84
C LEU A 62 -12.97 17.74 2.60
N ALA A 63 -13.65 18.66 1.91
CA ALA A 63 -13.07 19.35 0.75
C ALA A 63 -11.88 20.23 1.17
N GLY A 64 -12.01 21.00 2.25
CA GLY A 64 -10.92 21.82 2.79
C GLY A 64 -9.70 20.97 3.18
N LEU A 65 -9.91 19.86 3.89
CA LEU A 65 -8.83 18.94 4.26
C LEU A 65 -8.17 18.29 3.04
N SER A 66 -8.97 17.90 2.03
CA SER A 66 -8.41 17.32 0.79
C SER A 66 -7.58 18.34 0.02
N ILE A 67 -8.01 19.59 -0.05
CA ILE A 67 -7.25 20.68 -0.69
C ILE A 67 -5.97 20.95 0.10
N ALA A 68 -6.07 21.10 1.43
CA ALA A 68 -4.91 21.34 2.28
C ALA A 68 -3.87 20.22 2.16
N ALA A 69 -4.31 18.96 2.18
CA ALA A 69 -3.43 17.81 2.00
C ALA A 69 -2.74 17.80 0.62
N ALA A 70 -3.49 18.10 -0.46
CA ALA A 70 -2.91 18.20 -1.80
C ALA A 70 -1.88 19.34 -1.92
N VAL A 71 -2.11 20.46 -1.25
CA VAL A 71 -1.16 21.59 -1.19
C VAL A 71 0.09 21.20 -0.40
N VAL A 72 -0.06 20.49 0.72
CA VAL A 72 1.10 19.97 1.49
C VAL A 72 1.94 19.03 0.65
N ILE A 73 1.32 18.07 -0.07
CA ILE A 73 2.04 17.15 -0.96
C ILE A 73 2.78 17.92 -2.05
N GLY A 74 2.09 18.84 -2.74
CA GLY A 74 2.74 19.63 -3.79
C GLY A 74 3.85 20.53 -3.26
N GLY A 75 3.69 21.07 -2.06
CA GLY A 75 4.69 21.90 -1.38
C GLY A 75 5.89 21.10 -0.90
N SER A 76 5.68 19.88 -0.35
CA SER A 76 6.78 19.00 0.07
C SER A 76 7.64 18.60 -1.13
N VAL A 77 7.02 18.20 -2.24
CA VAL A 77 7.75 17.81 -3.46
C VAL A 77 8.55 18.97 -4.08
N LEU A 78 7.99 20.18 -4.07
CA LEU A 78 8.61 21.34 -4.75
C LEU A 78 9.58 22.15 -3.88
N LEU A 79 9.35 22.19 -2.55
CA LEU A 79 10.03 23.17 -1.69
C LEU A 79 10.88 22.53 -0.59
N PHE A 80 10.49 21.40 -0.04
CA PHE A 80 11.05 20.92 1.24
C PHE A 80 11.59 19.50 1.23
N SER A 81 11.33 18.69 0.19
CA SER A 81 11.74 17.27 0.09
C SER A 81 11.43 16.49 1.36
N CYS A 82 10.22 16.62 1.91
CA CYS A 82 9.85 16.02 3.19
C CYS A 82 8.89 14.84 3.00
N ASP A 83 9.44 13.64 2.85
CA ASP A 83 8.69 12.41 2.61
C ASP A 83 7.64 12.12 3.68
N SER A 84 7.97 12.40 4.95
CA SER A 84 7.02 12.20 6.05
C SER A 84 5.78 13.08 5.93
N ALA A 85 5.91 14.32 5.42
CA ALA A 85 4.78 15.21 5.22
C ALA A 85 3.89 14.73 4.07
N GLU A 86 4.48 14.18 3.01
CA GLU A 86 3.74 13.58 1.90
C GLU A 86 2.91 12.40 2.33
N VAL A 87 3.52 11.46 3.07
CA VAL A 87 2.86 10.26 3.59
C VAL A 87 1.70 10.62 4.51
N VAL A 88 1.91 11.56 5.43
CA VAL A 88 0.88 12.04 6.37
C VAL A 88 -0.28 12.70 5.63
N ALA A 89 0.01 13.56 4.66
CA ALA A 89 -1.01 14.21 3.83
C ALA A 89 -1.73 13.19 2.94
N GLY A 90 -1.03 12.18 2.40
CA GLY A 90 -1.61 11.05 1.68
C GLY A 90 -2.63 10.29 2.54
N GLY A 91 -2.32 10.06 3.82
CA GLY A 91 -3.24 9.47 4.78
C GLY A 91 -4.53 10.30 4.97
N VAL A 92 -4.41 11.63 5.13
CA VAL A 92 -5.57 12.52 5.21
C VAL A 92 -6.42 12.44 3.93
N LEU A 93 -5.79 12.45 2.75
CA LEU A 93 -6.49 12.29 1.47
C LEU A 93 -7.25 10.96 1.39
N LEU A 94 -6.62 9.86 1.81
CA LEU A 94 -7.25 8.55 1.83
C LEU A 94 -8.49 8.54 2.75
N GLY A 95 -8.39 9.12 3.94
CA GLY A 95 -9.52 9.25 4.86
C GLY A 95 -10.68 10.08 4.29
N CYS A 96 -10.38 11.25 3.73
CA CYS A 96 -11.37 12.12 3.11
C CYS A 96 -12.05 11.45 1.91
N SER A 97 -11.27 10.82 1.04
CA SER A 97 -11.79 10.14 -0.16
C SER A 97 -12.64 8.92 0.19
N ALA A 98 -12.31 8.18 1.27
CA ALA A 98 -13.10 7.06 1.74
C ALA A 98 -14.49 7.49 2.23
N VAL A 99 -14.60 8.63 2.94
CA VAL A 99 -15.88 9.20 3.34
C VAL A 99 -16.70 9.63 2.14
N GLN A 100 -16.08 10.30 1.15
CA GLN A 100 -16.74 10.73 -0.08
C GLN A 100 -17.21 9.52 -0.93
N ALA A 101 -16.39 8.49 -1.02
CA ALA A 101 -16.67 7.28 -1.79
C ALA A 101 -17.77 6.41 -1.16
N ASN A 102 -18.04 6.55 0.14
CA ASN A 102 -18.95 5.64 0.88
C ASN A 102 -20.40 5.65 0.38
N ARG A 103 -20.81 6.61 -0.42
CA ARG A 103 -22.19 6.78 -0.90
C ARG A 103 -22.65 5.71 -1.88
N ARG A 104 -21.78 5.26 -2.77
CA ARG A 104 -22.11 4.30 -3.84
C ARG A 104 -21.03 3.23 -3.94
N ARG A 105 -21.45 1.98 -4.21
CA ARG A 105 -20.51 0.87 -4.40
C ARG A 105 -19.48 1.17 -5.50
N VAL A 106 -19.90 1.83 -6.58
CA VAL A 106 -19.00 2.23 -7.68
C VAL A 106 -17.94 3.24 -7.22
N HIS A 107 -18.29 4.23 -6.38
CA HIS A 107 -17.32 5.19 -5.88
C HIS A 107 -16.28 4.52 -4.96
N ARG A 108 -16.70 3.55 -4.13
CA ARG A 108 -15.78 2.76 -3.31
C ARG A 108 -14.83 1.94 -4.17
N ALA A 109 -15.33 1.33 -5.23
CA ALA A 109 -14.50 0.58 -6.18
C ALA A 109 -13.53 1.51 -6.93
N LEU A 110 -13.96 2.71 -7.31
CA LEU A 110 -13.08 3.73 -7.92
C LEU A 110 -11.97 4.16 -6.96
N LEU A 111 -12.29 4.38 -5.67
CA LEU A 111 -11.28 4.69 -4.66
C LEU A 111 -10.24 3.58 -4.55
N ILE A 112 -10.69 2.32 -4.46
CA ILE A 112 -9.80 1.17 -4.35
C ILE A 112 -8.90 1.08 -5.58
N GLY A 113 -9.48 1.14 -6.78
CA GLY A 113 -8.72 1.05 -8.03
C GLY A 113 -7.71 2.18 -8.17
N SER A 114 -8.12 3.43 -7.89
CA SER A 114 -7.23 4.58 -7.99
C SER A 114 -6.11 4.57 -6.94
N PHE A 115 -6.42 4.18 -5.70
CA PHE A 115 -5.41 4.05 -4.64
C PHE A 115 -4.38 2.97 -4.99
N LEU A 116 -4.84 1.79 -5.43
CA LEU A 116 -3.93 0.72 -5.86
C LEU A 116 -3.11 1.12 -7.08
N LEU A 117 -3.71 1.83 -8.03
CA LEU A 117 -2.97 2.34 -9.18
C LEU A 117 -1.85 3.28 -8.72
N GLY A 118 -2.15 4.25 -7.84
CA GLY A 118 -1.12 5.13 -7.26
C GLY A 118 -0.03 4.35 -6.55
N LEU A 119 -0.42 3.44 -5.65
CA LEU A 119 0.50 2.64 -4.85
C LEU A 119 1.45 1.78 -5.72
N LEU A 120 0.90 1.08 -6.72
CA LEU A 120 1.67 0.16 -7.55
C LEU A 120 2.46 0.86 -8.67
N SER A 121 2.09 2.09 -9.03
CA SER A 121 2.82 2.88 -10.04
C SER A 121 3.82 3.85 -9.44
N ALA A 122 3.92 3.99 -8.12
CA ALA A 122 4.77 5.00 -7.47
C ALA A 122 6.24 4.85 -7.88
N GLY A 123 6.80 3.64 -7.83
CA GLY A 123 8.19 3.40 -8.26
C GLY A 123 8.42 3.71 -9.75
N ALA A 124 7.42 3.47 -10.61
CA ALA A 124 7.51 3.85 -12.02
C ALA A 124 7.44 5.36 -12.21
N VAL A 125 6.61 6.06 -11.43
CA VAL A 125 6.53 7.53 -11.44
C VAL A 125 7.83 8.13 -10.92
N GLU A 126 8.40 7.56 -9.86
CA GLU A 126 9.70 7.97 -9.33
C GLU A 126 10.81 7.78 -10.38
N ALA A 127 10.84 6.65 -11.08
CA ALA A 127 11.82 6.38 -12.14
C ALA A 127 11.76 7.38 -13.31
N LEU A 128 10.62 8.05 -13.54
CA LEU A 128 10.53 9.13 -14.54
C LEU A 128 11.34 10.39 -14.15
N HIS A 129 11.68 10.54 -12.89
CA HIS A 129 12.43 11.71 -12.37
C HIS A 129 13.93 11.48 -12.33
N TYR A 130 14.37 10.21 -12.39
CA TYR A 130 15.78 9.91 -12.45
C TYR A 130 16.26 9.89 -13.91
N PRO A 131 17.34 10.63 -14.26
CA PRO A 131 17.96 10.47 -15.57
C PRO A 131 18.39 9.02 -15.74
N ALA A 132 18.42 8.57 -17.00
CA ALA A 132 18.86 7.23 -17.36
C ALA A 132 20.16 6.88 -16.60
N VAL A 133 20.20 5.64 -16.07
CA VAL A 133 21.35 5.15 -15.28
C VAL A 133 22.66 5.60 -15.93
N PRO A 134 23.53 6.32 -15.23
CA PRO A 134 24.77 6.82 -15.78
C PRO A 134 25.59 5.67 -16.37
N ARG A 135 25.93 5.76 -17.65
CA ARG A 135 26.69 4.71 -18.35
C ARG A 135 28.19 4.77 -18.07
N ARG A 136 28.66 5.89 -17.50
CA ARG A 136 30.06 6.12 -17.18
C ARG A 136 30.21 6.55 -15.74
N TYR A 137 31.31 6.14 -15.11
CA TYR A 137 31.62 6.50 -13.73
C TYR A 137 31.69 8.02 -13.51
N ALA A 138 32.13 8.78 -14.54
CA ALA A 138 32.15 10.23 -14.51
C ALA A 138 30.77 10.89 -14.40
N ASP A 139 29.71 10.22 -14.85
CA ASP A 139 28.35 10.73 -14.81
C ASP A 139 27.76 10.71 -13.38
N TYR A 140 28.35 9.90 -12.46
CA TYR A 140 28.01 9.90 -11.05
C TYR A 140 28.61 11.07 -10.27
N LEU A 141 29.63 11.74 -10.84
CA LEU A 141 30.31 12.86 -10.21
C LEU A 141 29.71 14.22 -10.59
N THR A 142 28.93 14.26 -11.65
CA THR A 142 28.10 15.41 -11.96
C THR A 142 26.84 15.32 -11.06
N GLU A 143 26.60 16.37 -10.26
CA GLU A 143 25.28 16.55 -9.63
C GLU A 143 24.27 16.51 -10.78
N SER A 144 23.68 15.33 -10.99
CA SER A 144 22.61 15.18 -11.96
C SER A 144 21.51 16.14 -11.52
N ASP A 145 21.20 17.15 -12.35
CA ASP A 145 19.99 17.93 -12.19
C ASP A 145 18.83 16.92 -12.08
N MET A 146 18.43 16.62 -10.86
CA MET A 146 17.23 15.84 -10.60
C MET A 146 16.11 16.66 -11.15
N GLY A 147 15.59 16.24 -12.31
CA GLY A 147 14.50 16.93 -12.98
C GLY A 147 13.38 17.16 -11.99
N THR A 148 12.83 18.35 -11.92
CA THR A 148 11.72 18.66 -11.01
C THR A 148 10.58 17.69 -11.26
N PRO A 149 10.10 16.97 -10.23
CA PRO A 149 9.02 16.01 -10.37
C PRO A 149 7.74 16.74 -10.80
N VAL A 150 7.36 16.65 -12.07
CA VAL A 150 6.23 17.39 -12.64
C VAL A 150 4.90 16.64 -12.42
N VAL A 151 4.94 15.31 -12.37
CA VAL A 151 3.72 14.47 -12.33
C VAL A 151 2.92 14.71 -11.06
N VAL A 152 3.57 14.71 -9.90
CA VAL A 152 2.89 14.86 -8.60
C VAL A 152 2.29 16.27 -8.43
N PRO A 153 3.01 17.38 -8.69
CA PRO A 153 2.44 18.72 -8.64
C PRO A 153 1.27 18.94 -9.59
N VAL A 154 1.34 18.43 -10.81
CA VAL A 154 0.22 18.49 -11.77
C VAL A 154 -0.99 17.74 -11.21
N LEU A 155 -0.78 16.55 -10.65
CA LEU A 155 -1.86 15.78 -10.04
C LEU A 155 -2.45 16.51 -8.82
N CYS A 156 -1.64 17.19 -8.00
CA CYS A 156 -2.12 18.02 -6.89
C CYS A 156 -3.05 19.15 -7.38
N VAL A 157 -2.67 19.85 -8.44
CA VAL A 157 -3.52 20.89 -9.05
C VAL A 157 -4.84 20.31 -9.54
N LEU A 158 -4.79 19.16 -10.22
CA LEU A 158 -6.01 18.48 -10.69
C LEU A 158 -6.91 18.05 -9.53
N VAL A 159 -6.35 17.57 -8.44
CA VAL A 159 -7.10 17.24 -7.21
C VAL A 159 -7.77 18.48 -6.64
N VAL A 160 -7.03 19.57 -6.48
CA VAL A 160 -7.58 20.84 -5.95
C VAL A 160 -8.75 21.32 -6.81
N VAL A 161 -8.59 21.36 -8.14
CA VAL A 161 -9.63 21.77 -9.07
C VAL A 161 -10.85 20.85 -9.00
N ALA A 162 -10.64 19.53 -9.03
CA ALA A 162 -11.74 18.56 -9.00
C ALA A 162 -12.53 18.60 -7.69
N VAL A 163 -11.84 18.71 -6.54
CA VAL A 163 -12.47 18.79 -5.22
C VAL A 163 -13.20 20.13 -5.04
N ALA A 164 -12.60 21.25 -5.44
CA ALA A 164 -13.24 22.57 -5.38
C ALA A 164 -14.49 22.62 -6.26
N TRP A 165 -14.43 22.03 -7.45
CA TRP A 165 -15.59 21.97 -8.34
C TRP A 165 -16.69 21.08 -7.76
N ALA A 166 -16.34 19.90 -7.24
CA ALA A 166 -17.30 19.01 -6.58
C ALA A 166 -17.98 19.69 -5.38
N ALA A 167 -17.21 20.44 -4.59
CA ALA A 167 -17.72 21.19 -3.43
C ALA A 167 -18.70 22.30 -3.80
N ARG A 168 -18.51 22.97 -4.94
CA ARG A 168 -19.41 24.04 -5.43
C ARG A 168 -20.75 23.49 -5.92
N ASN A 169 -20.76 22.31 -6.53
CA ASN A 169 -21.93 21.77 -7.22
C ASN A 169 -22.79 20.83 -6.34
N GLU A 170 -22.33 20.47 -5.15
CA GLU A 170 -23.09 19.63 -4.23
C GLU A 170 -23.76 20.47 -3.14
N ASN A 171 -25.08 20.24 -2.95
CA ASN A 171 -25.81 20.78 -1.80
C ASN A 171 -25.16 20.33 -0.50
N GLN A 172 -24.96 21.25 0.44
CA GLN A 172 -24.36 21.03 1.74
C GLN A 172 -25.21 20.03 2.56
N GLY A 173 -24.87 18.74 2.46
CA GLY A 173 -25.48 17.69 3.25
C GLY A 173 -24.45 17.01 4.16
N GLU A 174 -24.88 16.49 5.28
CA GLU A 174 -24.01 15.69 6.16
C GLU A 174 -23.88 14.28 5.61
N SER A 175 -22.69 13.70 5.75
CA SER A 175 -22.45 12.30 5.47
C SER A 175 -23.11 11.45 6.58
N PRO A 176 -23.69 10.28 6.28
CA PRO A 176 -24.31 9.44 7.30
C PRO A 176 -23.29 9.12 8.39
N ALA A 177 -23.76 9.22 9.65
CA ALA A 177 -22.93 8.99 10.82
C ALA A 177 -22.37 7.56 10.82
N THR A 178 -21.06 7.42 10.83
CA THR A 178 -20.42 6.14 11.17
C THR A 178 -20.43 6.02 12.69
N GLU A 179 -20.99 4.96 13.21
CA GLU A 179 -21.01 4.69 14.65
C GLU A 179 -19.57 4.56 15.16
N ARG A 180 -19.23 5.33 16.19
CA ARG A 180 -17.91 5.28 16.83
C ARG A 180 -17.85 4.03 17.69
N ASP A 181 -17.36 2.94 17.14
CA ASP A 181 -17.16 1.70 17.87
C ASP A 181 -15.72 1.68 18.45
N ILE A 182 -15.61 1.50 19.75
CA ILE A 182 -14.34 1.38 20.47
C ILE A 182 -13.47 0.25 19.91
N ARG A 183 -14.10 -0.81 19.39
CA ARG A 183 -13.40 -1.94 18.75
C ARG A 183 -12.70 -1.51 17.46
N THR A 184 -13.32 -0.62 16.69
CA THR A 184 -12.72 -0.07 15.49
C THR A 184 -11.51 0.81 15.82
N VAL A 185 -11.61 1.63 16.88
CA VAL A 185 -10.48 2.42 17.37
C VAL A 185 -9.36 1.51 17.86
N ALA A 186 -9.68 0.47 18.63
CA ALA A 186 -8.69 -0.50 19.11
C ALA A 186 -8.00 -1.24 17.96
N ALA A 187 -8.74 -1.62 16.90
CA ALA A 187 -8.16 -2.27 15.73
C ALA A 187 -7.21 -1.33 14.96
N VAL A 188 -7.57 -0.04 14.80
CA VAL A 188 -6.70 0.97 14.19
C VAL A 188 -5.42 1.14 15.01
N LEU A 189 -5.54 1.33 16.33
CA LEU A 189 -4.37 1.48 17.21
C LEU A 189 -3.50 0.22 17.23
N LEU A 190 -4.10 -0.97 17.20
CA LEU A 190 -3.37 -2.23 17.15
C LEU A 190 -2.53 -2.35 15.87
N VAL A 191 -3.08 -2.00 14.71
CA VAL A 191 -2.34 -2.05 13.44
C VAL A 191 -1.26 -0.97 13.41
N THR A 192 -1.59 0.26 13.81
CA THR A 192 -0.64 1.39 13.71
C THR A 192 0.50 1.27 14.73
N ILE A 193 0.16 1.13 16.01
CA ILE A 193 1.18 1.05 17.08
C ILE A 193 1.88 -0.30 17.04
N GLY A 194 1.12 -1.39 16.88
CA GLY A 194 1.68 -2.74 16.77
C GLY A 194 2.59 -2.89 15.56
N GLY A 195 2.19 -2.38 14.40
CA GLY A 195 3.02 -2.35 13.19
C GLY A 195 4.28 -1.52 13.37
N LEU A 196 4.16 -0.31 13.92
CA LEU A 196 5.30 0.56 14.20
C LEU A 196 6.29 -0.09 15.16
N LEU A 197 5.82 -0.63 16.27
CA LEU A 197 6.69 -1.29 17.26
C LEU A 197 7.39 -2.52 16.68
N LEU A 198 6.70 -3.32 15.85
CA LEU A 198 7.30 -4.45 15.16
C LEU A 198 8.37 -4.00 14.16
N ASN A 199 8.11 -2.95 13.38
CA ASN A 199 9.08 -2.40 12.44
C ASN A 199 10.33 -1.90 13.19
N VAL A 200 10.16 -1.11 14.26
CA VAL A 200 11.27 -0.57 15.04
C VAL A 200 12.04 -1.69 15.74
N ALA A 201 11.36 -2.65 16.37
CA ALA A 201 11.99 -3.78 17.01
C ALA A 201 12.78 -4.65 16.03
N PHE A 202 12.24 -4.84 14.84
CA PHE A 202 12.92 -5.56 13.76
C PHE A 202 14.21 -4.84 13.33
N VAL A 203 14.13 -3.55 12.97
CA VAL A 203 15.29 -2.75 12.55
C VAL A 203 16.34 -2.68 13.67
N PHE A 204 15.92 -2.40 14.91
CA PHE A 204 16.80 -2.39 16.07
C PHE A 204 17.53 -3.72 16.27
N SER A 205 16.80 -4.85 16.14
CA SER A 205 17.40 -6.16 16.25
C SER A 205 18.43 -6.45 15.13
N MET A 206 18.26 -5.85 13.96
CA MET A 206 19.22 -5.95 12.86
C MET A 206 20.54 -5.26 13.16
N PHE A 207 20.48 -4.05 13.71
CA PHE A 207 21.68 -3.29 14.09
C PHE A 207 22.48 -3.91 15.23
N GLN A 208 21.83 -4.71 16.06
CA GLN A 208 22.52 -5.38 17.20
C GLN A 208 23.17 -6.71 16.85
N SER A 209 23.00 -7.22 15.63
CA SER A 209 23.60 -8.50 15.27
C SER A 209 24.80 -8.32 14.33
N GLU A 210 25.87 -9.00 14.65
CA GLU A 210 27.06 -9.11 13.79
C GLU A 210 26.78 -9.86 12.46
N TYR A 211 25.69 -10.61 12.39
CA TYR A 211 25.36 -11.53 11.27
C TYR A 211 24.23 -11.06 10.36
N GLY A 212 23.79 -9.79 10.43
CA GLY A 212 22.80 -9.22 9.51
C GLY A 212 21.39 -9.82 9.65
N PHE A 213 20.72 -10.08 8.54
CA PHE A 213 19.28 -10.39 8.47
C PHE A 213 18.90 -11.83 8.83
N GLY A 214 19.86 -12.74 8.96
CA GLY A 214 19.61 -14.15 9.18
C GLY A 214 18.82 -14.45 10.47
N GLY A 215 17.90 -15.41 10.38
CA GLY A 215 17.19 -15.96 11.55
C GLY A 215 16.05 -15.13 12.12
N ARG A 216 15.59 -14.05 11.46
CA ARG A 216 14.57 -13.12 11.99
C ARG A 216 13.20 -13.23 11.34
N TRP A 217 12.97 -14.27 10.60
CA TRP A 217 11.71 -14.57 9.93
C TRP A 217 10.48 -14.56 10.86
N TYR A 218 10.67 -14.79 12.16
CA TYR A 218 9.60 -14.79 13.15
C TYR A 218 8.92 -13.43 13.31
N TYR A 219 9.58 -12.30 12.97
CA TYR A 219 8.92 -11.00 12.96
C TYR A 219 7.75 -10.94 11.99
N GLY A 220 7.85 -11.60 10.85
CA GLY A 220 6.73 -11.71 9.91
C GLY A 220 5.53 -12.46 10.49
N LEU A 221 5.77 -13.48 11.33
CA LEU A 221 4.68 -14.19 12.02
C LEU A 221 3.95 -13.27 13.01
N PHE A 222 4.67 -12.41 13.74
CA PHE A 222 4.01 -11.45 14.63
C PHE A 222 3.16 -10.44 13.88
N VAL A 223 3.60 -9.97 12.71
CA VAL A 223 2.79 -9.10 11.84
C VAL A 223 1.47 -9.77 11.49
N VAL A 224 1.51 -11.04 11.08
CA VAL A 224 0.30 -11.80 10.73
C VAL A 224 -0.65 -11.88 11.93
N LEU A 225 -0.13 -12.19 13.13
CA LEU A 225 -0.93 -12.27 14.34
C LEU A 225 -1.60 -10.92 14.67
N VAL A 226 -0.87 -9.79 14.56
CA VAL A 226 -1.41 -8.44 14.77
C VAL A 226 -2.55 -8.14 13.81
N LEU A 227 -2.38 -8.46 12.53
CA LEU A 227 -3.41 -8.21 11.50
C LEU A 227 -4.65 -9.09 11.68
N PHE A 228 -4.47 -10.37 12.05
CA PHE A 228 -5.59 -11.27 12.36
C PHE A 228 -6.34 -10.82 13.62
N ALA A 229 -5.63 -10.40 14.67
CA ALA A 229 -6.24 -9.84 15.87
C ALA A 229 -7.04 -8.56 15.56
N ALA A 230 -6.48 -7.65 14.75
CA ALA A 230 -7.18 -6.45 14.31
C ALA A 230 -8.46 -6.79 13.50
N ALA A 231 -8.39 -7.77 12.60
CA ALA A 231 -9.54 -8.25 11.84
C ALA A 231 -10.61 -8.86 12.76
N ALA A 232 -10.20 -9.59 13.81
CA ALA A 232 -11.11 -10.16 14.80
C ALA A 232 -11.79 -9.12 15.69
N LEU A 233 -11.13 -8.00 15.99
CA LEU A 233 -11.69 -6.89 16.76
C LEU A 233 -12.79 -6.13 16.00
N LEU A 234 -12.66 -6.00 14.68
CA LEU A 234 -13.59 -5.23 13.87
C LEU A 234 -14.99 -5.86 13.83
N PRO A 235 -16.08 -5.04 13.93
CA PRO A 235 -17.43 -5.54 13.93
C PRO A 235 -17.88 -6.06 12.56
N GLY A 236 -18.77 -7.04 12.56
CA GLY A 236 -19.41 -7.57 11.36
C GLY A 236 -18.41 -8.06 10.31
N ARG A 237 -18.60 -7.62 9.07
CA ARG A 237 -17.76 -7.97 7.91
C ARG A 237 -16.55 -7.04 7.73
N SER A 238 -16.39 -6.03 8.57
CA SER A 238 -15.33 -5.03 8.43
C SER A 238 -13.92 -5.63 8.52
N GLY A 239 -13.74 -6.68 9.32
CA GLY A 239 -12.48 -7.42 9.45
C GLY A 239 -12.03 -8.13 8.17
N VAL A 240 -12.95 -8.44 7.25
CA VAL A 240 -12.64 -9.06 5.96
C VAL A 240 -11.75 -8.14 5.11
N MET A 241 -11.94 -6.81 5.22
CA MET A 241 -11.12 -5.85 4.50
C MET A 241 -9.66 -5.81 5.00
N VAL A 242 -9.46 -5.98 6.31
CA VAL A 242 -8.12 -6.08 6.92
C VAL A 242 -7.41 -7.35 6.42
N LEU A 243 -8.12 -8.49 6.40
CA LEU A 243 -7.56 -9.74 5.87
C LEU A 243 -7.27 -9.65 4.35
N ALA A 244 -8.08 -8.88 3.60
CA ALA A 244 -7.77 -8.59 2.19
C ALA A 244 -6.48 -7.79 2.07
N GLY A 245 -6.29 -6.75 2.90
CA GLY A 245 -5.04 -6.01 2.99
C GLY A 245 -3.85 -6.89 3.35
N THR A 246 -4.04 -7.82 4.29
CA THR A 246 -3.02 -8.81 4.67
C THR A 246 -2.64 -9.71 3.49
N ALA A 247 -3.62 -10.23 2.74
CA ALA A 247 -3.35 -11.08 1.58
C ALA A 247 -2.60 -10.31 0.47
N VAL A 248 -2.99 -9.05 0.20
CA VAL A 248 -2.29 -8.20 -0.77
C VAL A 248 -0.87 -7.89 -0.31
N LEU A 249 -0.68 -7.52 0.98
CA LEU A 249 0.64 -7.30 1.57
C LEU A 249 1.56 -8.50 1.37
N LEU A 250 1.11 -9.70 1.75
CA LEU A 250 1.90 -10.92 1.63
C LEU A 250 2.25 -11.27 0.18
N THR A 251 1.32 -11.07 -0.74
CA THR A 251 1.59 -11.28 -2.16
C THR A 251 2.57 -10.23 -2.69
N SER A 252 2.48 -8.97 -2.25
CA SER A 252 3.42 -7.93 -2.69
C SER A 252 4.87 -8.24 -2.30
N THR A 253 5.12 -8.92 -1.18
CA THR A 253 6.47 -9.32 -0.77
C THR A 253 7.11 -10.34 -1.72
N THR A 254 6.30 -11.17 -2.37
CA THR A 254 6.81 -12.13 -3.37
C THR A 254 6.97 -11.54 -4.76
N THR A 255 6.36 -10.38 -5.02
CA THR A 255 6.41 -9.68 -6.33
C THR A 255 7.40 -8.53 -6.36
N SER A 256 7.86 -8.04 -5.20
CA SER A 256 8.78 -6.88 -5.09
C SER A 256 10.18 -7.12 -5.67
N GLY A 257 10.57 -8.37 -5.92
CA GLY A 257 11.81 -8.71 -6.63
C GLY A 257 11.76 -8.44 -8.14
N VAL A 258 10.60 -8.17 -8.69
CA VAL A 258 10.44 -7.73 -10.09
C VAL A 258 10.72 -6.24 -10.16
N GLY A 259 11.96 -5.86 -9.82
CA GLY A 259 12.47 -4.52 -10.03
C GLY A 259 12.52 -4.24 -11.52
N ILE A 260 11.52 -3.52 -12.00
CA ILE A 260 11.53 -3.03 -13.36
C ILE A 260 12.48 -1.84 -13.38
N SER A 261 13.76 -2.11 -13.57
CA SER A 261 14.73 -1.09 -13.93
C SER A 261 14.44 -0.66 -15.36
N VAL A 262 13.46 0.20 -15.53
CA VAL A 262 13.12 0.76 -16.85
C VAL A 262 14.02 1.95 -17.05
N SER A 263 14.99 1.81 -17.95
CA SER A 263 15.93 2.86 -18.29
C SER A 263 15.36 3.94 -19.23
N ASP A 264 14.18 3.71 -19.81
CA ASP A 264 13.60 4.61 -20.81
C ASP A 264 12.18 5.05 -20.41
N GLY A 265 11.92 6.37 -20.40
CA GLY A 265 10.64 6.95 -19.98
C GLY A 265 9.42 6.44 -20.75
N VAL A 266 9.56 6.03 -22.01
CA VAL A 266 8.46 5.46 -22.81
C VAL A 266 8.02 4.10 -22.26
N TRP A 267 8.96 3.24 -21.88
CA TRP A 267 8.69 1.94 -21.27
C TRP A 267 8.02 2.09 -19.89
N THR A 268 8.44 3.10 -19.13
CA THR A 268 7.84 3.43 -17.83
C THR A 268 6.36 3.81 -17.98
N LEU A 269 6.02 4.63 -18.98
CA LEU A 269 4.62 4.95 -19.28
C LEU A 269 3.83 3.72 -19.71
N GLY A 270 4.44 2.84 -20.53
CA GLY A 270 3.86 1.56 -20.90
C GLY A 270 3.53 0.69 -19.69
N LEU A 271 4.44 0.64 -18.72
CA LEU A 271 4.27 -0.09 -17.47
C LEU A 271 3.08 0.46 -16.65
N VAL A 272 3.04 1.78 -16.43
CA VAL A 272 1.92 2.42 -15.73
C VAL A 272 0.59 2.12 -16.44
N ALA A 273 0.57 2.13 -17.78
CA ALA A 273 -0.63 1.79 -18.56
C ALA A 273 -1.05 0.33 -18.33
N VAL A 274 -0.11 -0.62 -18.31
CA VAL A 274 -0.41 -2.04 -18.03
C VAL A 274 -0.98 -2.22 -16.63
N ILE A 275 -0.37 -1.59 -15.62
CA ILE A 275 -0.89 -1.61 -14.24
C ILE A 275 -2.30 -1.00 -14.20
N ALA A 276 -2.52 0.13 -14.86
CA ALA A 276 -3.82 0.81 -14.89
C ALA A 276 -4.91 -0.08 -15.51
N VAL A 277 -4.62 -0.72 -16.64
CA VAL A 277 -5.56 -1.65 -17.29
C VAL A 277 -5.84 -2.85 -16.40
N SER A 278 -4.81 -3.43 -15.77
CA SER A 278 -4.95 -4.58 -14.87
C SER A 278 -5.81 -4.24 -13.65
N VAL A 279 -5.54 -3.11 -12.98
CA VAL A 279 -6.32 -2.62 -11.84
C VAL A 279 -7.77 -2.32 -12.27
N ALA A 280 -7.98 -1.68 -13.42
CA ALA A 280 -9.31 -1.38 -13.95
C ALA A 280 -10.10 -2.67 -14.24
N ALA A 281 -9.46 -3.66 -14.87
CA ALA A 281 -10.05 -4.96 -15.14
C ALA A 281 -10.42 -5.68 -13.83
N GLY A 282 -9.50 -5.75 -12.86
CA GLY A 282 -9.75 -6.34 -11.54
C GLY A 282 -10.90 -5.66 -10.80
N THR A 283 -10.94 -4.32 -10.83
CA THR A 283 -12.02 -3.52 -10.24
C THR A 283 -13.38 -3.83 -10.89
N ALA A 284 -13.44 -3.87 -12.22
CA ALA A 284 -14.66 -4.18 -12.97
C ALA A 284 -15.16 -5.61 -12.69
N LEU A 285 -14.24 -6.59 -12.67
CA LEU A 285 -14.55 -7.97 -12.35
C LEU A 285 -15.03 -8.12 -10.89
N GLY A 286 -14.41 -7.42 -9.94
CA GLY A 286 -14.81 -7.39 -8.53
C GLY A 286 -16.20 -6.79 -8.32
N LEU A 287 -16.57 -5.75 -9.08
CA LEU A 287 -17.92 -5.19 -9.08
C LEU A 287 -18.97 -6.19 -9.61
N ARG A 288 -18.61 -6.95 -10.66
CA ARG A 288 -19.54 -7.85 -11.34
C ARG A 288 -19.71 -9.18 -10.61
N TRP A 289 -18.63 -9.80 -10.18
CA TRP A 289 -18.66 -11.17 -9.63
C TRP A 289 -18.31 -11.29 -8.14
N GLY A 290 -17.58 -10.36 -7.55
CA GLY A 290 -17.37 -10.13 -6.10
C GLY A 290 -17.20 -11.35 -5.18
N ARG A 291 -16.54 -12.43 -5.65
CA ARG A 291 -16.29 -13.64 -4.85
C ARG A 291 -14.89 -13.57 -4.21
N MET A 292 -14.83 -13.24 -2.91
CA MET A 292 -13.56 -13.04 -2.19
C MET A 292 -12.58 -14.22 -2.30
N LEU A 293 -13.06 -15.46 -2.23
CA LEU A 293 -12.19 -16.65 -2.29
C LEU A 293 -11.48 -16.81 -3.64
N ILE A 294 -12.08 -16.33 -4.74
CA ILE A 294 -11.41 -16.33 -6.05
C ILE A 294 -10.20 -15.39 -6.02
N GLY A 295 -10.36 -14.17 -5.47
CA GLY A 295 -9.26 -13.22 -5.34
C GLY A 295 -8.11 -13.79 -4.50
N VAL A 296 -8.43 -14.41 -3.35
CA VAL A 296 -7.44 -15.08 -2.51
C VAL A 296 -6.72 -16.21 -3.26
N ALA A 297 -7.46 -17.07 -3.96
CA ALA A 297 -6.86 -18.17 -4.71
C ALA A 297 -5.91 -17.66 -5.80
N VAL A 298 -6.29 -16.61 -6.53
CA VAL A 298 -5.42 -16.00 -7.55
C VAL A 298 -4.17 -15.40 -6.91
N LEU A 299 -4.29 -14.68 -5.78
CA LEU A 299 -3.13 -14.14 -5.06
C LEU A 299 -2.20 -15.24 -4.55
N ALA A 300 -2.75 -16.35 -4.02
CA ALA A 300 -1.94 -17.50 -3.62
C ALA A 300 -1.18 -18.11 -4.80
N VAL A 301 -1.81 -18.21 -5.97
CA VAL A 301 -1.13 -18.66 -7.20
C VAL A 301 -0.02 -17.68 -7.60
N VAL A 302 -0.26 -16.36 -7.52
CA VAL A 302 0.79 -15.36 -7.77
C VAL A 302 1.99 -15.56 -6.85
N CYS A 303 1.77 -15.80 -5.54
CA CYS A 303 2.88 -16.11 -4.64
C CYS A 303 3.68 -17.32 -5.13
N VAL A 304 3.01 -18.39 -5.56
CA VAL A 304 3.70 -19.63 -6.04
C VAL A 304 4.54 -19.35 -7.28
N THR A 305 4.15 -18.38 -8.14
CA THR A 305 4.95 -18.06 -9.32
C THR A 305 6.35 -17.52 -9.00
N ALA A 306 6.59 -17.04 -7.77
CA ALA A 306 7.93 -16.65 -7.32
C ALA A 306 8.95 -17.79 -7.30
N LEU A 307 8.51 -19.04 -7.33
CA LEU A 307 9.39 -20.21 -7.53
C LEU A 307 9.97 -20.27 -8.95
N PHE A 308 9.36 -19.56 -9.90
CA PHE A 308 9.75 -19.53 -11.31
C PHE A 308 10.44 -18.19 -11.68
N ASP A 309 11.23 -17.63 -10.77
CA ASP A 309 11.93 -16.36 -10.97
C ASP A 309 13.23 -16.49 -11.77
N SER A 310 13.56 -17.70 -12.21
CA SER A 310 14.80 -18.03 -12.93
C SER A 310 14.49 -18.48 -14.37
N PRO A 311 15.38 -18.18 -15.35
CA PRO A 311 15.24 -18.68 -16.71
C PRO A 311 15.14 -20.21 -16.77
N PRO A 312 14.31 -20.79 -17.65
CA PRO A 312 13.55 -20.14 -18.72
C PRO A 312 12.12 -19.69 -18.34
N LEU A 313 11.72 -19.80 -17.07
CA LEU A 313 10.33 -19.58 -16.62
C LEU A 313 10.11 -18.24 -15.92
N ASP A 314 11.14 -17.38 -15.80
CA ASP A 314 11.12 -16.06 -15.20
C ASP A 314 9.99 -15.14 -15.74
N ASN A 315 9.69 -15.26 -17.04
CA ASN A 315 8.59 -14.54 -17.66
C ASN A 315 7.22 -14.85 -17.02
N VAL A 316 7.02 -16.05 -16.49
CA VAL A 316 5.76 -16.43 -15.82
C VAL A 316 5.58 -15.57 -14.56
N HIS A 317 6.62 -15.47 -13.74
CA HIS A 317 6.60 -14.66 -12.54
C HIS A 317 6.48 -13.16 -12.87
N TYR A 318 7.18 -12.68 -13.90
CA TYR A 318 7.10 -11.32 -14.38
C TYR A 318 5.67 -10.93 -14.79
N VAL A 319 5.02 -11.74 -15.63
CA VAL A 319 3.63 -11.51 -16.06
C VAL A 319 2.66 -11.60 -14.86
N ALA A 320 2.85 -12.58 -13.98
CA ALA A 320 2.03 -12.72 -12.78
C ALA A 320 2.13 -11.49 -11.87
N SER A 321 3.33 -10.96 -11.67
CA SER A 321 3.57 -9.79 -10.83
C SER A 321 3.05 -8.49 -11.44
N LEU A 322 3.21 -8.32 -12.74
CA LEU A 322 2.88 -7.07 -13.43
C LEU A 322 1.39 -6.95 -13.81
N ILE A 323 0.74 -8.05 -14.15
CA ILE A 323 -0.63 -8.06 -14.69
C ILE A 323 -1.59 -8.72 -13.70
N VAL A 324 -1.28 -9.94 -13.24
CA VAL A 324 -2.22 -10.74 -12.45
C VAL A 324 -2.33 -10.20 -11.03
N PHE A 325 -1.22 -9.83 -10.40
CA PHE A 325 -1.22 -9.29 -9.04
C PHE A 325 -2.04 -8.00 -8.90
N PRO A 326 -1.83 -6.94 -9.71
CA PRO A 326 -2.64 -5.72 -9.62
C PRO A 326 -4.13 -5.98 -9.86
N ALA A 327 -4.46 -6.84 -10.83
CA ALA A 327 -5.84 -7.21 -11.11
C ALA A 327 -6.48 -7.98 -9.95
N ALA A 328 -5.78 -8.97 -9.39
CA ALA A 328 -6.28 -9.78 -8.28
C ALA A 328 -6.41 -8.98 -6.98
N ALA A 329 -5.48 -8.08 -6.70
CA ALA A 329 -5.54 -7.18 -5.56
C ALA A 329 -6.76 -6.25 -5.65
N ALA A 330 -6.96 -5.59 -6.79
CA ALA A 330 -8.11 -4.74 -7.03
C ALA A 330 -9.43 -5.52 -6.94
N TYR A 331 -9.49 -6.71 -7.55
CA TYR A 331 -10.64 -7.60 -7.47
C TYR A 331 -10.98 -7.97 -6.02
N LEU A 332 -9.99 -8.42 -5.24
CA LEU A 332 -10.17 -8.86 -3.86
C LEU A 332 -10.67 -7.71 -2.98
N TYR A 333 -10.03 -6.56 -3.05
CA TYR A 333 -10.45 -5.39 -2.27
C TYR A 333 -11.88 -4.96 -2.59
N VAL A 334 -12.25 -4.92 -3.89
CA VAL A 334 -13.61 -4.56 -4.31
C VAL A 334 -14.64 -5.60 -3.83
N ALA A 335 -14.29 -6.89 -3.88
CA ALA A 335 -15.15 -7.98 -3.37
C ALA A 335 -15.36 -7.91 -1.86
N CYS A 336 -14.35 -7.40 -1.11
CA CYS A 336 -14.36 -7.34 0.36
C CYS A 336 -14.82 -5.98 0.92
N THR A 337 -15.10 -4.98 0.07
CA THR A 337 -15.37 -3.60 0.49
C THR A 337 -16.54 -3.50 1.46
N PRO A 338 -16.33 -3.02 2.70
CA PRO A 338 -17.41 -2.80 3.68
C PRO A 338 -18.21 -1.53 3.35
N ALA A 339 -19.36 -1.37 4.00
CA ALA A 339 -20.15 -0.15 3.91
C ALA A 339 -19.56 1.03 4.73
N ALA A 340 -18.68 0.74 5.69
CA ALA A 340 -18.05 1.77 6.54
C ALA A 340 -16.73 2.27 5.93
N PRO A 341 -16.44 3.58 6.00
CA PRO A 341 -15.21 4.15 5.43
C PRO A 341 -13.95 3.74 6.20
N THR A 342 -13.99 3.69 7.53
CA THR A 342 -12.82 3.42 8.38
C THR A 342 -12.18 2.04 8.14
N PRO A 343 -12.92 0.91 8.08
CA PRO A 343 -12.30 -0.36 7.72
C PRO A 343 -11.74 -0.39 6.31
N SER A 344 -12.30 0.41 5.40
CA SER A 344 -11.78 0.54 4.03
C SER A 344 -10.42 1.26 4.03
N THR A 345 -10.28 2.36 4.77
CA THR A 345 -8.99 3.06 4.91
C THR A 345 -7.94 2.16 5.56
N LEU A 346 -8.32 1.47 6.65
CA LEU A 346 -7.41 0.57 7.36
C LEU A 346 -6.89 -0.54 6.44
N GLY A 347 -7.80 -1.25 5.74
CA GLY A 347 -7.42 -2.35 4.85
C GLY A 347 -6.54 -1.90 3.67
N LEU A 348 -6.84 -0.75 3.06
CA LEU A 348 -6.05 -0.21 1.95
C LEU A 348 -4.66 0.24 2.40
N ALA A 349 -4.53 0.77 3.61
CA ALA A 349 -3.25 1.26 4.11
C ALA A 349 -2.33 0.16 4.67
N ILE A 350 -2.80 -1.06 4.91
CA ILE A 350 -1.99 -2.17 5.44
C ILE A 350 -0.72 -2.42 4.62
N PRO A 351 -0.76 -2.52 3.27
CA PRO A 351 0.45 -2.78 2.49
C PRO A 351 1.53 -1.70 2.63
N VAL A 352 1.13 -0.49 3.03
CA VAL A 352 2.06 0.63 3.28
C VAL A 352 2.51 0.65 4.74
N ALA A 353 1.61 0.34 5.67
CA ALA A 353 1.86 0.49 7.11
C ALA A 353 2.86 -0.52 7.66
N ILE A 354 2.96 -1.70 7.05
CA ILE A 354 3.77 -2.81 7.57
C ILE A 354 4.58 -3.41 6.43
N THR A 355 5.65 -2.74 6.01
CA THR A 355 6.43 -3.19 4.85
C THR A 355 7.72 -3.89 5.23
N VAL A 356 8.52 -3.32 6.13
CA VAL A 356 9.90 -3.78 6.37
C VAL A 356 10.00 -5.20 6.90
N PRO A 357 9.33 -5.59 7.99
CA PRO A 357 9.48 -6.96 8.50
C PRO A 357 9.04 -8.02 7.50
N MET A 358 8.03 -7.69 6.67
CA MET A 358 7.50 -8.63 5.68
C MET A 358 8.40 -8.74 4.46
N VAL A 359 8.89 -7.64 3.91
CA VAL A 359 9.82 -7.63 2.78
C VAL A 359 11.08 -8.40 3.13
N VAL A 360 11.66 -8.17 4.31
CA VAL A 360 12.86 -8.90 4.73
C VAL A 360 12.58 -10.36 5.05
N THR A 361 11.43 -10.67 5.65
CA THR A 361 11.10 -12.04 6.02
C THR A 361 10.81 -12.94 4.81
N TYR A 362 10.14 -12.40 3.79
CA TYR A 362 9.64 -13.20 2.67
C TYR A 362 10.27 -12.84 1.31
N GLY A 363 10.90 -11.69 1.16
CA GLY A 363 11.38 -11.17 -0.14
C GLY A 363 12.87 -10.81 -0.24
N TRP A 364 13.62 -10.83 0.86
CA TRP A 364 14.97 -10.27 0.91
C TRP A 364 16.05 -11.02 0.13
N THR A 365 15.85 -12.22 -0.29
CA THR A 365 16.87 -13.06 -0.93
C THR A 365 17.48 -12.46 -2.20
N ALA A 366 16.94 -11.35 -2.72
CA ALA A 366 17.36 -10.73 -3.98
C ALA A 366 18.30 -9.52 -3.86
N TYR A 367 18.64 -9.01 -2.66
CA TYR A 367 19.12 -7.62 -2.54
C TYR A 367 20.58 -7.40 -2.16
N THR A 368 21.48 -8.32 -2.35
CA THR A 368 22.92 -8.00 -2.24
C THR A 368 23.68 -8.33 -3.52
N PRO A 369 23.89 -7.32 -4.41
CA PRO A 369 24.67 -7.51 -5.63
C PRO A 369 26.10 -7.99 -5.38
N LEU A 370 26.65 -7.69 -4.21
CA LEU A 370 28.00 -8.14 -3.79
C LEU A 370 28.03 -9.58 -3.28
N THR A 371 26.91 -10.15 -2.95
CA THR A 371 26.77 -11.53 -2.44
C THR A 371 26.07 -12.47 -3.43
N SER A 372 25.76 -12.02 -4.64
CA SER A 372 25.15 -12.85 -5.66
C SER A 372 25.95 -14.12 -5.97
N ALA A 373 27.26 -14.11 -5.77
CA ALA A 373 28.11 -15.27 -5.82
C ALA A 373 28.00 -16.19 -4.56
N LEU A 374 27.42 -15.68 -3.47
CA LEU A 374 27.23 -16.39 -2.21
C LEU A 374 25.77 -16.75 -1.97
N THR A 375 24.86 -16.14 -2.72
CA THR A 375 23.43 -16.35 -2.63
C THR A 375 22.89 -17.09 -3.86
N ASP A 376 23.45 -18.22 -4.18
CA ASP A 376 22.59 -19.32 -4.60
C ASP A 376 21.65 -19.56 -3.43
N THR A 377 20.57 -18.78 -3.38
CA THR A 377 19.50 -18.97 -2.40
C THR A 377 19.12 -20.42 -2.45
N SER A 378 19.47 -21.12 -1.39
CA SER A 378 19.27 -22.56 -1.37
C SER A 378 17.78 -22.80 -1.66
N TRP A 379 17.46 -23.72 -2.52
CA TRP A 379 16.09 -24.12 -2.83
C TRP A 379 15.18 -24.14 -1.59
N PRO A 380 15.64 -24.63 -0.41
CA PRO A 380 14.89 -24.60 0.84
C PRO A 380 14.43 -23.20 1.27
N GLU A 381 15.23 -22.15 1.09
CA GLU A 381 14.87 -20.78 1.49
C GLU A 381 13.81 -20.16 0.58
N LYS A 382 13.90 -20.40 -0.72
CA LYS A 382 12.87 -19.98 -1.68
C LYS A 382 11.54 -20.67 -1.40
N TRP A 383 11.56 -21.97 -1.10
CA TRP A 383 10.35 -22.70 -0.74
C TRP A 383 9.76 -22.22 0.58
N LEU A 384 10.59 -21.91 1.57
CA LEU A 384 10.14 -21.43 2.87
C LEU A 384 9.48 -20.05 2.74
N SER A 385 10.10 -19.10 2.05
CA SER A 385 9.57 -17.75 1.86
C SER A 385 8.28 -17.76 1.02
N THR A 386 8.30 -18.40 -0.14
CA THR A 386 7.14 -18.49 -1.04
C THR A 386 6.01 -19.31 -0.42
N GLY A 387 6.37 -20.45 0.21
CA GLY A 387 5.41 -21.31 0.90
C GLY A 387 4.78 -20.61 2.11
N GLY A 388 5.56 -19.88 2.88
CA GLY A 388 5.08 -19.07 4.01
C GLY A 388 4.11 -17.98 3.58
N ALA A 389 4.45 -17.21 2.54
CA ALA A 389 3.57 -16.20 1.97
C ALA A 389 2.26 -16.80 1.44
N SER A 390 2.36 -17.85 0.61
CA SER A 390 1.19 -18.56 0.06
C SER A 390 0.29 -19.14 1.16
N ALA A 391 0.87 -19.81 2.16
CA ALA A 391 0.12 -20.38 3.28
C ALA A 391 -0.63 -19.30 4.06
N THR A 392 0.01 -18.15 4.29
CA THR A 392 -0.61 -17.05 5.03
C THR A 392 -1.71 -16.36 4.22
N VAL A 393 -1.55 -16.25 2.90
CA VAL A 393 -2.63 -15.77 1.99
C VAL A 393 -3.83 -16.72 2.06
N VAL A 394 -3.60 -18.04 2.04
CA VAL A 394 -4.67 -19.03 2.20
C VAL A 394 -5.33 -18.92 3.58
N LEU A 395 -4.54 -18.76 4.66
CA LEU A 395 -5.06 -18.54 6.01
C LEU A 395 -5.91 -17.28 6.11
N ALA A 396 -5.49 -16.18 5.45
CA ALA A 396 -6.32 -14.97 5.35
C ALA A 396 -7.65 -15.27 4.65
N GLY A 397 -7.65 -16.09 3.61
CA GLY A 397 -8.86 -16.56 2.92
C GLY A 397 -9.78 -17.38 3.84
N VAL A 398 -9.22 -18.29 4.61
CA VAL A 398 -9.96 -19.08 5.61
C VAL A 398 -10.56 -18.14 6.68
N GLY A 399 -9.78 -17.16 7.17
CA GLY A 399 -10.25 -16.14 8.10
C GLY A 399 -11.40 -15.31 7.53
N MET A 400 -11.31 -14.87 6.27
CA MET A 400 -12.40 -14.18 5.58
C MET A 400 -13.67 -15.04 5.48
N TRP A 401 -13.52 -16.30 5.11
CA TRP A 401 -14.62 -17.24 5.03
C TRP A 401 -15.27 -17.45 6.40
N ALA A 402 -14.48 -17.64 7.44
CA ALA A 402 -14.95 -17.81 8.81
C ALA A 402 -15.70 -16.56 9.29
N LEU A 403 -15.12 -15.36 9.14
CA LEU A 403 -15.79 -14.09 9.51
C LEU A 403 -17.11 -13.92 8.75
N ASN A 404 -17.14 -14.24 7.46
CA ASN A 404 -18.36 -14.13 6.67
C ASN A 404 -19.44 -15.13 7.11
N ARG A 405 -19.05 -16.36 7.47
CA ARG A 405 -19.98 -17.41 7.88
C ARG A 405 -20.55 -17.22 9.29
N TYR A 406 -19.68 -16.89 10.25
CA TYR A 406 -20.08 -16.82 11.66
C TYR A 406 -20.73 -15.50 12.04
N ARG A 407 -20.32 -14.38 11.42
CA ARG A 407 -20.86 -13.05 11.71
C ARG A 407 -22.08 -12.66 10.86
N ALA A 408 -22.34 -13.35 9.74
CA ALA A 408 -23.57 -13.17 8.97
C ALA A 408 -24.82 -13.78 9.67
N ARG A 409 -24.62 -14.57 10.74
CA ARG A 409 -25.69 -15.23 11.48
C ARG A 409 -26.12 -14.44 12.73
N ARG A 410 -25.44 -13.37 13.06
CA ARG A 410 -25.78 -12.42 14.12
C ARG A 410 -26.26 -11.10 13.51
#